data_c1e2d5099d736a262b28e9f3e62cfdb4
#
_entry.id   c1e2d5099d736a262b28e9f3e62cfdb4
#
_cell.length_a   1.000
_cell.length_b   1.000
_cell.length_c   1.000
_cell.angle_alpha   90.00
_cell.angle_beta   90.00
_cell.angle_gamma   90.00
#
_symmetry.space_group_name_H-M   'P 1'
#
loop_
_entity.id
_entity.type
_entity.pdbx_description
1 polymer ?
#
loop_
_entity_poly.entity_id
_entity_poly.type
_entity_poly.pdbx_seq_one_letter_code
_entity_poly.pdbx_strand_id
1 'polypeptide(L)'
;MAALGFVGGQGMSDLITMDDLSNDEILDILDAAERLLPVANGDVYAPLLQGKVLGNLFFENSTRTRMSFESAMKRLGGEVVNLSSVGSSVAKGETLYDTMQMVDGYSDIAVIRHPRQGAAQYSADAIGIPVLNAGDGAGNHPTQTMLDLFTIRQAHGTLEGLNVVLVGDLRYGRTTHSLSHALVRFGAKLTLVSPDSLRMPNEIVGDLQSHGADVAETENFAGSIADADVIYMTRIQKERFPDEDEYTKVAGIYKMTADDLAVAKAGMIVMHPLPRVDEIHPSVDSTQHARYFQQAFNGVPTRMALLCRSLGIEVPKEVGE
;
A
#
# COMPACT_ATOMS: atom_id res chain seq x y z
N MET A 1 -42.99 17.99 -12.08
CA MET A 1 -41.53 17.81 -12.05
C MET A 1 -41.26 16.61 -11.15
N ALA A 2 -41.05 15.44 -11.75
CA ALA A 2 -40.76 14.22 -11.03
C ALA A 2 -39.27 14.16 -10.69
N ALA A 3 -38.97 14.03 -9.40
CA ALA A 3 -37.62 13.76 -8.94
C ALA A 3 -37.21 12.36 -9.41
N LEU A 4 -36.26 12.30 -10.31
CA LEU A 4 -35.55 11.07 -10.66
C LEU A 4 -34.75 10.64 -9.44
N GLY A 5 -35.19 9.58 -8.77
CA GLY A 5 -34.45 8.94 -7.71
C GLY A 5 -33.15 8.35 -8.26
N PHE A 6 -32.04 8.89 -7.82
CA PHE A 6 -30.73 8.24 -7.98
C PHE A 6 -30.69 6.99 -7.11
N VAL A 7 -30.70 5.83 -7.75
CA VAL A 7 -30.40 4.54 -7.11
C VAL A 7 -28.88 4.45 -7.00
N GLY A 8 -28.39 4.53 -5.76
CA GLY A 8 -27.13 3.96 -5.25
C GLY A 8 -25.85 4.11 -6.07
N GLY A 9 -25.44 5.32 -6.48
CA GLY A 9 -24.05 5.60 -6.75
C GLY A 9 -23.35 5.86 -5.39
N GLN A 10 -22.28 5.14 -5.08
CA GLN A 10 -21.42 5.50 -3.95
C GLN A 10 -20.93 6.94 -4.20
N GLY A 11 -21.15 7.86 -3.26
CA GLY A 11 -20.65 9.22 -3.36
C GLY A 11 -19.12 9.26 -3.38
N MET A 12 -18.53 10.36 -3.81
CA MET A 12 -17.10 10.59 -3.73
C MET A 12 -16.61 10.37 -2.30
N SER A 13 -15.47 9.69 -2.12
CA SER A 13 -14.96 9.31 -0.80
C SER A 13 -13.45 9.31 -0.72
N ASP A 14 -12.95 9.78 0.41
CA ASP A 14 -11.54 9.73 0.77
C ASP A 14 -11.06 8.29 1.05
N LEU A 15 -9.75 8.11 1.07
CA LEU A 15 -9.08 6.95 1.65
C LEU A 15 -7.83 7.43 2.40
N ILE A 16 -7.97 7.62 3.70
CA ILE A 16 -6.91 8.13 4.57
C ILE A 16 -6.25 7.00 5.35
N THR A 17 -7.05 6.05 5.83
CA THR A 17 -6.61 4.86 6.56
C THR A 17 -7.29 3.60 6.01
N MET A 18 -6.87 2.42 6.47
CA MET A 18 -7.59 1.18 6.15
C MET A 18 -8.92 1.04 6.90
N ASP A 19 -9.12 1.82 7.96
CA ASP A 19 -10.36 1.83 8.73
C ASP A 19 -11.51 2.53 8.00
N ASP A 20 -11.19 3.31 6.95
CA ASP A 20 -12.18 3.92 6.05
C ASP A 20 -12.89 2.88 5.16
N LEU A 21 -12.44 1.62 5.20
CA LEU A 21 -12.95 0.52 4.38
C LEU A 21 -13.48 -0.63 5.25
N SER A 22 -14.67 -1.09 4.97
CA SER A 22 -15.19 -2.38 5.44
C SER A 22 -14.46 -3.55 4.74
N ASN A 23 -14.60 -4.78 5.26
CA ASN A 23 -14.04 -5.97 4.58
C ASN A 23 -14.65 -6.18 3.20
N ASP A 24 -15.94 -5.95 3.05
CA ASP A 24 -16.63 -6.08 1.77
C ASP A 24 -16.12 -5.06 0.75
N GLU A 25 -15.92 -3.80 1.17
CA GLU A 25 -15.33 -2.77 0.30
C GLU A 25 -13.87 -3.10 -0.10
N ILE A 26 -13.07 -3.67 0.82
CA ILE A 26 -11.74 -4.17 0.47
C ILE A 26 -11.85 -5.22 -0.64
N LEU A 27 -12.72 -6.22 -0.48
CA LEU A 27 -12.90 -7.29 -1.45
C LEU A 27 -13.40 -6.74 -2.80
N ASP A 28 -14.35 -5.83 -2.80
CA ASP A 28 -14.87 -5.16 -4.01
C ASP A 28 -13.77 -4.40 -4.76
N ILE A 29 -12.90 -3.68 -4.04
CA ILE A 29 -11.75 -2.98 -4.63
C ILE A 29 -10.76 -3.97 -5.24
N LEU A 30 -10.49 -5.09 -4.55
CA LEU A 30 -9.61 -6.12 -5.08
C LEU A 30 -10.21 -6.78 -6.33
N ASP A 31 -11.52 -7.02 -6.37
CA ASP A 31 -12.23 -7.53 -7.55
C ASP A 31 -12.19 -6.54 -8.71
N ALA A 32 -12.35 -5.25 -8.43
CA ALA A 32 -12.20 -4.21 -9.43
C ALA A 32 -10.75 -4.16 -9.98
N ALA A 33 -9.74 -4.30 -9.11
CA ALA A 33 -8.34 -4.34 -9.51
C ALA A 33 -8.05 -5.54 -10.42
N GLU A 34 -8.64 -6.72 -10.14
CA GLU A 34 -8.52 -7.90 -10.99
C GLU A 34 -9.10 -7.66 -12.39
N ARG A 35 -10.31 -7.09 -12.47
CA ARG A 35 -10.93 -6.72 -13.76
C ARG A 35 -10.11 -5.69 -14.54
N LEU A 36 -9.36 -4.83 -13.86
CA LEU A 36 -8.53 -3.78 -14.48
C LEU A 36 -7.12 -4.26 -14.87
N LEU A 37 -6.74 -5.51 -14.60
CA LEU A 37 -5.43 -6.06 -15.00
C LEU A 37 -5.16 -5.92 -16.52
N PRO A 38 -6.10 -6.26 -17.43
CA PRO A 38 -5.85 -6.10 -18.88
C PRO A 38 -5.61 -4.64 -19.27
N VAL A 39 -6.26 -3.69 -18.60
CA VAL A 39 -6.02 -2.25 -18.83
C VAL A 39 -4.65 -1.84 -18.26
N ALA A 40 -4.31 -2.34 -17.07
CA ALA A 40 -3.01 -2.08 -16.44
C ALA A 40 -1.84 -2.62 -17.27
N ASN A 41 -2.02 -3.78 -17.92
CA ASN A 41 -1.05 -4.36 -18.86
C ASN A 41 -0.96 -3.60 -20.18
N GLY A 42 -2.03 -2.89 -20.59
CA GLY A 42 -2.14 -2.21 -21.88
C GLY A 42 -2.76 -3.08 -22.98
N ASP A 43 -3.34 -4.22 -22.62
CA ASP A 43 -4.01 -5.13 -23.55
C ASP A 43 -5.37 -4.59 -23.98
N VAL A 44 -6.00 -3.79 -23.11
CA VAL A 44 -7.34 -3.21 -23.30
C VAL A 44 -7.30 -1.71 -23.01
N TYR A 45 -8.05 -0.93 -23.77
CA TYR A 45 -8.27 0.49 -23.53
C TYR A 45 -9.64 0.71 -22.87
N ALA A 46 -9.65 1.29 -21.67
CA ALA A 46 -10.86 1.59 -20.93
C ALA A 46 -10.78 3.00 -20.31
N PRO A 47 -11.27 4.05 -21.01
CA PRO A 47 -11.13 5.43 -20.57
C PRO A 47 -12.17 5.82 -19.51
N LEU A 48 -12.22 5.07 -18.40
CA LEU A 48 -13.20 5.26 -17.33
C LEU A 48 -13.08 6.62 -16.63
N LEU A 49 -11.90 7.23 -16.67
CA LEU A 49 -11.61 8.54 -16.06
C LEU A 49 -11.33 9.62 -17.09
N GLN A 50 -11.86 9.47 -18.32
CA GLN A 50 -11.69 10.48 -19.36
C GLN A 50 -12.24 11.84 -18.90
N GLY A 51 -11.43 12.89 -19.08
CA GLY A 51 -11.77 14.25 -18.69
C GLY A 51 -11.58 14.55 -17.21
N LYS A 52 -11.13 13.57 -16.39
CA LYS A 52 -10.77 13.75 -14.99
C LYS A 52 -9.30 14.11 -14.84
N VAL A 53 -9.00 14.93 -13.83
CA VAL A 53 -7.65 15.40 -13.51
C VAL A 53 -7.27 14.94 -12.09
N LEU A 54 -6.12 14.27 -12.00
CA LEU A 54 -5.50 13.87 -10.74
C LEU A 54 -4.49 14.92 -10.29
N GLY A 55 -4.66 15.51 -9.12
CA GLY A 55 -3.62 16.22 -8.37
C GLY A 55 -2.70 15.21 -7.68
N ASN A 56 -1.47 15.01 -8.19
CA ASN A 56 -0.53 14.01 -7.71
C ASN A 56 0.60 14.67 -6.90
N LEU A 57 0.42 14.77 -5.57
CA LEU A 57 1.17 15.66 -4.67
C LEU A 57 2.16 14.87 -3.83
N PHE A 58 3.45 15.00 -4.12
CA PHE A 58 4.50 14.26 -3.43
C PHE A 58 5.50 15.19 -2.75
N PHE A 59 5.26 15.47 -1.46
CA PHE A 59 6.15 16.27 -0.60
C PHE A 59 7.28 15.44 0.04
N GLU A 60 7.17 14.11 -0.03
CA GLU A 60 8.20 13.15 0.32
C GLU A 60 8.56 12.30 -0.91
N ASN A 61 9.86 12.00 -1.08
CA ASN A 61 10.34 11.25 -2.24
C ASN A 61 9.69 9.86 -2.35
N SER A 62 9.14 9.56 -3.51
CA SER A 62 8.62 8.24 -3.84
C SER A 62 8.55 8.05 -5.35
N THR A 63 9.39 7.19 -5.89
CA THR A 63 9.39 6.87 -7.32
C THR A 63 8.19 5.99 -7.68
N ARG A 64 8.07 4.84 -7.02
CA ARG A 64 7.06 3.82 -7.35
C ARG A 64 5.62 4.30 -7.13
N THR A 65 5.32 4.84 -5.96
CA THR A 65 3.96 5.28 -5.64
C THR A 65 3.52 6.40 -6.58
N ARG A 66 4.37 7.41 -6.81
CA ARG A 66 4.07 8.51 -7.71
C ARG A 66 3.81 8.03 -9.13
N MET A 67 4.75 7.25 -9.69
CA MET A 67 4.64 6.76 -11.08
C MET A 67 3.44 5.84 -11.27
N SER A 68 3.11 4.99 -10.27
CA SER A 68 1.98 4.07 -10.41
C SER A 68 0.62 4.77 -10.33
N PHE A 69 0.46 5.84 -9.52
CA PHE A 69 -0.75 6.67 -9.58
C PHE A 69 -0.86 7.41 -10.92
N GLU A 70 0.24 7.98 -11.38
CA GLU A 70 0.26 8.64 -12.70
C GLU A 70 -0.06 7.65 -13.82
N SER A 71 0.53 6.45 -13.80
CA SER A 71 0.24 5.39 -14.77
C SER A 71 -1.21 4.94 -14.68
N ALA A 72 -1.74 4.70 -13.47
CA ALA A 72 -3.12 4.29 -13.23
C ALA A 72 -4.12 5.30 -13.84
N MET A 73 -3.93 6.59 -13.53
CA MET A 73 -4.81 7.65 -14.05
C MET A 73 -4.78 7.73 -15.58
N LYS A 74 -3.58 7.72 -16.17
CA LYS A 74 -3.40 7.80 -17.63
C LYS A 74 -3.96 6.59 -18.36
N ARG A 75 -3.81 5.37 -17.79
CA ARG A 75 -4.38 4.16 -18.39
C ARG A 75 -5.91 4.16 -18.39
N LEU A 76 -6.52 4.88 -17.46
CA LEU A 76 -7.97 5.11 -17.42
C LEU A 76 -8.42 6.35 -18.23
N GLY A 77 -7.55 6.93 -19.03
CA GLY A 77 -7.87 8.06 -19.93
C GLY A 77 -7.93 9.42 -19.23
N GLY A 78 -7.51 9.52 -17.97
CA GLY A 78 -7.45 10.78 -17.24
C GLY A 78 -6.11 11.49 -17.37
N GLU A 79 -6.05 12.72 -16.87
CA GLU A 79 -4.88 13.59 -16.89
C GLU A 79 -4.27 13.73 -15.49
N VAL A 80 -3.00 14.15 -15.43
CA VAL A 80 -2.27 14.25 -14.14
C VAL A 80 -1.53 15.57 -14.05
N VAL A 81 -1.76 16.27 -12.94
CA VAL A 81 -0.98 17.44 -12.53
C VAL A 81 -0.09 17.02 -11.37
N ASN A 82 1.22 17.04 -11.59
CA ASN A 82 2.20 16.65 -10.57
C ASN A 82 2.70 17.86 -9.79
N LEU A 83 2.79 17.73 -8.46
CA LEU A 83 3.43 18.69 -7.59
C LEU A 83 4.45 17.99 -6.68
N SER A 84 5.63 18.59 -6.54
CA SER A 84 6.65 18.17 -5.58
C SER A 84 7.13 19.37 -4.76
N SER A 85 7.72 19.12 -3.60
CA SER A 85 8.29 20.20 -2.76
C SER A 85 9.38 20.99 -3.46
N VAL A 86 10.14 20.34 -4.34
CA VAL A 86 11.22 20.97 -5.10
C VAL A 86 10.63 21.75 -6.28
N GLY A 87 10.92 23.04 -6.36
CA GLY A 87 10.46 23.90 -7.45
C GLY A 87 9.03 24.43 -7.32
N SER A 88 8.37 24.20 -6.19
CA SER A 88 7.03 24.73 -5.87
C SER A 88 7.06 25.92 -4.92
N SER A 89 5.92 26.59 -4.75
CA SER A 89 5.75 27.71 -3.81
C SER A 89 5.93 27.30 -2.34
N VAL A 90 5.88 26.00 -2.03
CA VAL A 90 6.22 25.44 -0.71
C VAL A 90 7.62 25.87 -0.27
N ALA A 91 8.58 25.96 -1.18
CA ALA A 91 9.93 26.47 -0.91
C ALA A 91 9.95 27.95 -0.52
N LYS A 92 8.88 28.70 -0.80
CA LYS A 92 8.69 30.11 -0.42
C LYS A 92 7.89 30.27 0.88
N GLY A 93 7.47 29.16 1.52
CA GLY A 93 6.69 29.17 2.75
C GLY A 93 5.17 29.07 2.56
N GLU A 94 4.69 28.67 1.37
CA GLU A 94 3.27 28.37 1.15
C GLU A 94 2.79 27.28 2.09
N THR A 95 1.63 27.46 2.71
CA THR A 95 1.07 26.49 3.64
C THR A 95 0.47 25.31 2.89
N LEU A 96 0.36 24.15 3.56
CA LEU A 96 -0.34 23.00 2.99
C LEU A 96 -1.80 23.34 2.66
N TYR A 97 -2.45 24.15 3.50
CA TYR A 97 -3.83 24.61 3.27
C TYR A 97 -3.96 25.36 1.94
N ASP A 98 -3.11 26.38 1.71
CA ASP A 98 -3.17 27.19 0.49
C ASP A 98 -2.90 26.33 -0.76
N THR A 99 -1.90 25.42 -0.67
CA THR A 99 -1.63 24.45 -1.74
C THR A 99 -2.86 23.59 -2.03
N MET A 100 -3.52 23.06 -0.99
CA MET A 100 -4.70 22.20 -1.17
C MET A 100 -5.90 22.96 -1.77
N GLN A 101 -6.10 24.24 -1.42
CA GLN A 101 -7.13 25.09 -2.04
C GLN A 101 -6.93 25.26 -3.56
N MET A 102 -5.66 25.35 -4.00
CA MET A 102 -5.35 25.40 -5.43
C MET A 102 -5.62 24.05 -6.11
N VAL A 103 -5.25 22.97 -5.45
CA VAL A 103 -5.49 21.59 -5.94
C VAL A 103 -6.98 21.31 -6.10
N ASP A 104 -7.81 21.75 -5.14
CA ASP A 104 -9.27 21.64 -5.20
C ASP A 104 -9.86 22.32 -6.46
N GLY A 105 -9.31 23.50 -6.81
CA GLY A 105 -9.75 24.22 -8.01
C GLY A 105 -9.23 23.66 -9.34
N TYR A 106 -8.20 22.82 -9.33
CA TYR A 106 -7.52 22.34 -10.55
C TYR A 106 -7.69 20.87 -10.83
N SER A 107 -8.23 20.09 -9.88
CA SER A 107 -8.28 18.63 -9.96
C SER A 107 -9.64 18.09 -9.55
N ASP A 108 -9.95 16.86 -9.93
CA ASP A 108 -11.16 16.13 -9.51
C ASP A 108 -10.88 15.19 -8.33
N ILE A 109 -9.64 14.84 -8.10
CA ILE A 109 -9.17 13.96 -7.02
C ILE A 109 -7.71 14.30 -6.68
N ALA A 110 -7.35 14.20 -5.42
CA ALA A 110 -6.00 14.44 -4.94
C ALA A 110 -5.36 13.16 -4.36
N VAL A 111 -4.11 12.91 -4.70
CA VAL A 111 -3.24 11.94 -4.05
C VAL A 111 -2.16 12.69 -3.32
N ILE A 112 -2.00 12.47 -2.02
CA ILE A 112 -0.99 13.15 -1.21
C ILE A 112 -0.03 12.18 -0.54
N ARG A 113 1.27 12.45 -0.66
CA ARG A 113 2.33 11.87 0.14
C ARG A 113 3.09 12.97 0.87
N HIS A 114 3.14 12.89 2.20
CA HIS A 114 3.68 13.96 3.02
C HIS A 114 4.56 13.42 4.16
N PRO A 115 5.66 14.10 4.57
CA PRO A 115 6.52 13.64 5.66
C PRO A 115 5.90 13.74 7.06
N ARG A 116 4.82 14.53 7.22
CA ARG A 116 4.13 14.70 8.51
C ARG A 116 2.92 13.78 8.59
N GLN A 117 2.82 13.05 9.69
CA GLN A 117 1.62 12.27 10.03
C GLN A 117 0.40 13.19 10.19
N GLY A 118 -0.76 12.73 9.71
CA GLY A 118 -2.02 13.46 9.73
C GLY A 118 -2.19 14.48 8.59
N ALA A 119 -1.16 14.67 7.73
CA ALA A 119 -1.25 15.62 6.63
C ALA A 119 -2.31 15.24 5.58
N ALA A 120 -2.53 13.94 5.36
CA ALA A 120 -3.57 13.46 4.44
C ALA A 120 -4.98 13.78 4.97
N GLN A 121 -5.25 13.52 6.25
CA GLN A 121 -6.51 13.88 6.89
C GLN A 121 -6.74 15.40 6.86
N TYR A 122 -5.72 16.17 7.26
CA TYR A 122 -5.78 17.64 7.19
C TYR A 122 -6.11 18.14 5.78
N SER A 123 -5.58 17.49 4.76
CA SER A 123 -5.87 17.84 3.37
C SER A 123 -7.30 17.51 2.98
N ALA A 124 -7.83 16.35 3.39
CA ALA A 124 -9.20 15.94 3.16
C ALA A 124 -10.20 16.90 3.84
N ASP A 125 -9.89 17.31 5.09
CA ASP A 125 -10.73 18.28 5.82
C ASP A 125 -10.72 19.68 5.19
N ALA A 126 -9.70 20.01 4.38
CA ALA A 126 -9.52 21.33 3.81
C ALA A 126 -10.19 21.53 2.44
N ILE A 127 -10.50 20.47 1.71
CA ILE A 127 -10.96 20.55 0.30
C ILE A 127 -12.22 19.71 0.06
N GLY A 128 -12.90 19.95 -1.07
CA GLY A 128 -14.14 19.29 -1.43
C GLY A 128 -13.99 18.06 -2.35
N ILE A 129 -12.82 17.88 -2.98
CA ILE A 129 -12.53 16.72 -3.82
C ILE A 129 -11.94 15.56 -3.00
N PRO A 130 -12.11 14.29 -3.42
CA PRO A 130 -11.57 13.14 -2.71
C PRO A 130 -10.05 13.18 -2.54
N VAL A 131 -9.56 12.71 -1.39
CA VAL A 131 -8.14 12.60 -1.06
C VAL A 131 -7.74 11.15 -0.82
N LEU A 132 -6.70 10.70 -1.51
CA LEU A 132 -6.05 9.40 -1.30
C LEU A 132 -4.70 9.58 -0.60
N ASN A 133 -4.53 8.91 0.55
CA ASN A 133 -3.29 8.91 1.30
C ASN A 133 -2.26 7.97 0.66
N ALA A 134 -1.21 8.53 0.06
CA ALA A 134 -0.06 7.80 -0.52
C ALA A 134 1.13 7.68 0.46
N GLY A 135 0.88 7.90 1.75
CA GLY A 135 1.83 7.81 2.86
C GLY A 135 2.04 9.13 3.58
N ASP A 136 1.77 9.16 4.88
CA ASP A 136 1.91 10.33 5.74
C ASP A 136 2.88 10.07 6.91
N GLY A 137 4.13 10.40 6.74
CA GLY A 137 5.18 10.25 7.75
C GLY A 137 5.29 8.81 8.28
N ALA A 138 5.21 8.63 9.60
CA ALA A 138 5.16 7.33 10.27
C ALA A 138 3.74 6.74 10.37
N GLY A 139 2.73 7.46 9.86
CA GLY A 139 1.31 7.08 9.94
C GLY A 139 0.90 5.99 8.96
N ASN A 140 -0.07 6.28 8.11
CA ASN A 140 -0.73 5.31 7.25
C ASN A 140 -0.22 5.33 5.81
N HIS A 141 -0.39 4.18 5.13
CA HIS A 141 -0.23 4.07 3.68
C HIS A 141 -1.25 3.07 3.11
N PRO A 142 -2.56 3.38 3.15
CA PRO A 142 -3.63 2.43 2.82
C PRO A 142 -3.49 1.86 1.41
N THR A 143 -3.03 2.66 0.46
CA THR A 143 -2.86 2.20 -0.92
C THR A 143 -1.70 1.21 -1.11
N GLN A 144 -0.75 1.15 -0.16
CA GLN A 144 0.25 0.07 -0.10
C GLN A 144 -0.38 -1.19 0.46
N THR A 145 -1.11 -1.09 1.57
CA THR A 145 -1.82 -2.23 2.15
C THR A 145 -2.77 -2.88 1.13
N MET A 146 -3.51 -2.09 0.37
CA MET A 146 -4.42 -2.61 -0.67
C MET A 146 -3.70 -3.39 -1.77
N LEU A 147 -2.56 -2.90 -2.29
CA LEU A 147 -1.80 -3.65 -3.30
C LEU A 147 -1.12 -4.89 -2.72
N ASP A 148 -0.76 -4.87 -1.43
CA ASP A 148 -0.22 -6.03 -0.73
C ASP A 148 -1.29 -7.12 -0.59
N LEU A 149 -2.50 -6.76 -0.13
CA LEU A 149 -3.65 -7.66 -0.08
C LEU A 149 -4.02 -8.21 -1.47
N PHE A 150 -3.98 -7.37 -2.51
CA PHE A 150 -4.22 -7.80 -3.88
C PHE A 150 -3.20 -8.85 -4.33
N THR A 151 -1.92 -8.64 -4.04
CA THR A 151 -0.84 -9.57 -4.38
C THR A 151 -0.98 -10.91 -3.65
N ILE A 152 -1.34 -10.87 -2.36
CA ILE A 152 -1.60 -12.07 -1.56
C ILE A 152 -2.79 -12.84 -2.14
N ARG A 153 -3.90 -12.16 -2.41
CA ARG A 153 -5.11 -12.78 -2.97
C ARG A 153 -4.85 -13.40 -4.35
N GLN A 154 -4.09 -12.74 -5.21
CA GLN A 154 -3.71 -13.32 -6.51
C GLN A 154 -2.90 -14.62 -6.37
N ALA A 155 -2.03 -14.71 -5.38
CA ALA A 155 -1.18 -15.87 -5.19
C ALA A 155 -1.93 -17.05 -4.55
N HIS A 156 -2.84 -16.78 -3.61
CA HIS A 156 -3.48 -17.80 -2.78
C HIS A 156 -4.98 -18.02 -3.09
N GLY A 157 -5.60 -17.16 -3.90
CA GLY A 157 -7.04 -17.19 -4.16
C GLY A 157 -7.90 -16.69 -3.00
N THR A 158 -7.32 -16.44 -1.83
CA THR A 158 -7.99 -16.00 -0.60
C THR A 158 -7.09 -15.09 0.21
N LEU A 159 -7.68 -14.37 1.16
CA LEU A 159 -6.97 -13.68 2.25
C LEU A 159 -7.15 -14.40 3.60
N GLU A 160 -8.08 -15.37 3.67
CA GLU A 160 -8.52 -15.98 4.91
C GLU A 160 -7.53 -17.03 5.43
N GLY A 161 -7.23 -16.94 6.73
CA GLY A 161 -6.54 -17.98 7.50
C GLY A 161 -5.08 -18.24 7.10
N LEU A 162 -4.43 -17.31 6.41
CA LEU A 162 -3.04 -17.45 5.96
C LEU A 162 -2.05 -17.29 7.10
N ASN A 163 -0.93 -18.01 7.05
CA ASN A 163 0.21 -17.82 7.93
C ASN A 163 1.15 -16.78 7.31
N VAL A 164 1.18 -15.59 7.88
CA VAL A 164 1.97 -14.46 7.38
C VAL A 164 3.13 -14.15 8.31
N VAL A 165 4.33 -14.14 7.77
CA VAL A 165 5.56 -13.81 8.49
C VAL A 165 6.00 -12.40 8.09
N LEU A 166 6.03 -11.46 9.03
CA LEU A 166 6.52 -10.11 8.85
C LEU A 166 7.94 -10.03 9.40
N VAL A 167 8.93 -9.63 8.56
CA VAL A 167 10.35 -9.73 8.89
C VAL A 167 11.05 -8.39 8.73
N GLY A 168 11.87 -8.01 9.70
CA GLY A 168 12.78 -6.86 9.62
C GLY A 168 12.50 -5.76 10.63
N ASP A 169 12.38 -4.51 10.15
CA ASP A 169 12.06 -3.37 11.00
C ASP A 169 10.55 -3.29 11.24
N LEU A 170 10.10 -3.89 12.33
CA LEU A 170 8.69 -3.86 12.72
C LEU A 170 8.36 -2.69 13.65
N ARG A 171 9.38 -2.00 14.18
CA ARG A 171 9.19 -0.86 15.06
C ARG A 171 8.79 0.41 14.32
N TYR A 172 9.48 0.69 13.21
CA TYR A 172 9.27 1.91 12.42
C TYR A 172 8.57 1.65 11.08
N GLY A 173 8.21 0.39 10.83
CA GLY A 173 7.65 -0.10 9.59
C GLY A 173 6.15 0.18 9.45
N ARG A 174 5.75 1.42 9.06
CA ARG A 174 4.32 1.75 8.86
C ARG A 174 3.58 0.78 7.93
N THR A 175 4.26 0.20 6.94
CA THR A 175 3.66 -0.77 6.03
C THR A 175 3.29 -2.07 6.74
N THR A 176 4.15 -2.55 7.65
CA THR A 176 3.85 -3.75 8.44
C THR A 176 2.76 -3.51 9.47
N HIS A 177 2.69 -2.30 10.06
CA HIS A 177 1.62 -1.94 10.98
C HIS A 177 0.25 -1.96 10.28
N SER A 178 0.10 -1.24 9.17
CA SER A 178 -1.18 -1.20 8.44
C SER A 178 -1.54 -2.57 7.85
N LEU A 179 -0.54 -3.32 7.35
CA LEU A 179 -0.78 -4.64 6.76
C LEU A 179 -1.20 -5.66 7.83
N SER A 180 -0.59 -5.65 9.03
CA SER A 180 -0.96 -6.57 10.11
C SER A 180 -2.42 -6.41 10.53
N HIS A 181 -2.88 -5.17 10.72
CA HIS A 181 -4.29 -4.90 11.04
C HIS A 181 -5.23 -5.38 9.93
N ALA A 182 -4.89 -5.11 8.67
CA ALA A 182 -5.72 -5.56 7.54
C ALA A 182 -5.78 -7.09 7.44
N LEU A 183 -4.66 -7.80 7.63
CA LEU A 183 -4.60 -9.26 7.56
C LEU A 183 -5.39 -9.93 8.69
N VAL A 184 -5.34 -9.38 9.90
CA VAL A 184 -6.09 -9.89 11.05
C VAL A 184 -7.60 -9.82 10.80
N ARG A 185 -8.09 -8.83 10.09
CA ARG A 185 -9.51 -8.73 9.67
C ARG A 185 -9.97 -9.92 8.82
N PHE A 186 -9.04 -10.64 8.18
CA PHE A 186 -9.27 -11.87 7.41
C PHE A 186 -8.78 -13.12 8.13
N GLY A 187 -8.54 -13.06 9.45
CA GLY A 187 -8.19 -14.21 10.27
C GLY A 187 -6.79 -14.77 10.02
N ALA A 188 -5.86 -13.97 9.48
CA ALA A 188 -4.49 -14.40 9.30
C ALA A 188 -3.78 -14.62 10.64
N LYS A 189 -2.89 -15.62 10.69
CA LYS A 189 -1.93 -15.83 11.77
C LYS A 189 -0.66 -15.07 11.46
N LEU A 190 -0.17 -14.31 12.44
CA LEU A 190 1.00 -13.45 12.27
C LEU A 190 2.19 -13.99 13.05
N THR A 191 3.32 -14.14 12.37
CA THR A 191 4.62 -14.34 13.02
C THR A 191 5.47 -13.08 12.76
N LEU A 192 5.82 -12.38 13.84
CA LEU A 192 6.59 -11.16 13.83
C LEU A 192 8.06 -11.49 14.09
N VAL A 193 8.91 -11.35 13.05
CA VAL A 193 10.33 -11.69 13.13
C VAL A 193 11.15 -10.42 13.12
N SER A 194 11.74 -10.07 14.23
CA SER A 194 12.59 -8.88 14.38
C SER A 194 13.60 -9.03 15.50
N PRO A 195 14.73 -8.30 15.47
CA PRO A 195 15.57 -8.14 16.63
C PRO A 195 14.79 -7.45 17.75
N ASP A 196 15.17 -7.67 19.00
CA ASP A 196 14.54 -7.07 20.18
C ASP A 196 14.37 -5.55 20.07
N SER A 197 15.36 -4.85 19.56
CA SER A 197 15.34 -3.39 19.38
C SER A 197 14.37 -2.88 18.32
N LEU A 198 13.93 -3.77 17.41
CA LEU A 198 13.06 -3.46 16.27
C LEU A 198 11.71 -4.19 16.34
N ARG A 199 11.32 -4.69 17.51
CA ARG A 199 10.02 -5.33 17.70
C ARG A 199 8.88 -4.38 17.37
N MET A 200 7.79 -4.96 16.93
CA MET A 200 6.53 -4.23 16.76
C MET A 200 6.11 -3.60 18.10
N PRO A 201 5.65 -2.34 18.12
CA PRO A 201 5.19 -1.70 19.35
C PRO A 201 4.14 -2.53 20.07
N ASN A 202 4.28 -2.64 21.40
CA ASN A 202 3.38 -3.45 22.22
C ASN A 202 1.90 -3.02 22.11
N GLU A 203 1.67 -1.74 21.86
CA GLU A 203 0.33 -1.19 21.64
C GLU A 203 -0.32 -1.80 20.40
N ILE A 204 0.45 -1.99 19.31
CA ILE A 204 -0.03 -2.62 18.08
C ILE A 204 -0.25 -4.11 18.30
N VAL A 205 0.70 -4.82 18.92
CA VAL A 205 0.55 -6.25 19.22
C VAL A 205 -0.68 -6.47 20.11
N GLY A 206 -0.85 -5.65 21.16
CA GLY A 206 -1.99 -5.72 22.08
C GLY A 206 -3.33 -5.45 21.35
N ASP A 207 -3.35 -4.50 20.42
CA ASP A 207 -4.53 -4.20 19.61
C ASP A 207 -4.89 -5.38 18.69
N LEU A 208 -3.92 -5.94 17.96
CA LEU A 208 -4.12 -7.12 17.12
C LEU A 208 -4.68 -8.31 17.92
N GLN A 209 -4.11 -8.59 19.11
CA GLN A 209 -4.58 -9.66 20.00
C GLN A 209 -5.98 -9.40 20.55
N SER A 210 -6.33 -8.12 20.83
CA SER A 210 -7.67 -7.75 21.30
C SER A 210 -8.75 -8.01 20.23
N HIS A 211 -8.36 -8.01 18.95
CA HIS A 211 -9.19 -8.39 17.82
C HIS A 211 -9.16 -9.90 17.51
N GLY A 212 -8.58 -10.71 18.42
CA GLY A 212 -8.55 -12.16 18.29
C GLY A 212 -7.43 -12.73 17.42
N ALA A 213 -6.43 -11.92 17.08
CA ALA A 213 -5.31 -12.38 16.25
C ALA A 213 -4.42 -13.39 17.00
N ASP A 214 -4.00 -14.44 16.29
CA ASP A 214 -2.91 -15.34 16.71
C ASP A 214 -1.58 -14.69 16.28
N VAL A 215 -0.88 -14.09 17.26
CA VAL A 215 0.36 -13.34 17.02
C VAL A 215 1.51 -13.97 17.81
N ALA A 216 2.53 -14.43 17.11
CA ALA A 216 3.78 -14.91 17.68
C ALA A 216 4.93 -13.94 17.37
N GLU A 217 5.83 -13.73 18.34
CA GLU A 217 7.04 -12.92 18.16
C GLU A 217 8.28 -13.81 18.30
N THR A 218 9.27 -13.63 17.43
CA THR A 218 10.51 -14.41 17.46
C THR A 218 11.64 -13.66 16.75
N GLU A 219 12.89 -14.03 17.07
CA GLU A 219 14.08 -13.60 16.31
C GLU A 219 14.52 -14.68 15.27
N ASN A 220 13.93 -15.89 15.34
CA ASN A 220 14.31 -17.01 14.51
C ASN A 220 13.63 -16.96 13.13
N PHE A 221 14.24 -16.26 12.19
CA PHE A 221 13.75 -16.16 10.82
C PHE A 221 13.73 -17.52 10.11
N ALA A 222 14.82 -18.29 10.17
CA ALA A 222 14.93 -19.58 9.47
C ALA A 222 13.84 -20.57 9.92
N GLY A 223 13.50 -20.58 11.22
CA GLY A 223 12.44 -21.44 11.76
C GLY A 223 11.02 -21.01 11.36
N SER A 224 10.85 -19.79 10.82
CA SER A 224 9.55 -19.25 10.44
C SER A 224 9.19 -19.49 8.96
N ILE A 225 10.12 -20.01 8.14
CA ILE A 225 9.94 -20.13 6.68
C ILE A 225 9.01 -21.30 6.31
N ALA A 226 9.19 -22.46 6.97
CA ALA A 226 8.57 -23.73 6.53
C ALA A 226 7.04 -23.71 6.55
N ASP A 227 6.44 -23.02 7.51
CA ASP A 227 4.99 -22.94 7.70
C ASP A 227 4.35 -21.69 7.10
N ALA A 228 5.16 -20.77 6.58
CA ALA A 228 4.69 -19.53 5.99
C ALA A 228 3.92 -19.75 4.68
N ASP A 229 2.85 -19.02 4.48
CA ASP A 229 2.18 -18.82 3.20
C ASP A 229 2.68 -17.52 2.54
N VAL A 230 2.95 -16.50 3.35
CA VAL A 230 3.51 -15.21 2.92
C VAL A 230 4.67 -14.84 3.82
N ILE A 231 5.81 -14.48 3.23
CA ILE A 231 6.90 -13.80 3.92
C ILE A 231 6.97 -12.37 3.38
N TYR A 232 6.71 -11.40 4.26
CA TYR A 232 6.80 -9.98 3.94
C TYR A 232 8.06 -9.41 4.59
N MET A 233 9.09 -9.22 3.78
CA MET A 233 10.36 -8.66 4.25
C MET A 233 10.36 -7.14 4.15
N THR A 234 10.95 -6.49 5.14
CA THR A 234 11.22 -5.06 5.12
C THR A 234 12.70 -4.78 5.35
N ARG A 235 13.21 -3.72 4.75
CA ARG A 235 14.55 -3.26 5.05
C ARG A 235 14.61 -2.60 6.43
N ILE A 236 15.75 -2.72 7.08
CA ILE A 236 16.04 -1.93 8.27
C ILE A 236 16.43 -0.51 7.82
N GLN A 237 15.62 0.48 8.22
CA GLN A 237 15.71 1.84 7.69
C GLN A 237 16.75 2.66 8.46
N LYS A 238 18.00 2.77 7.96
CA LYS A 238 19.09 3.54 8.58
C LYS A 238 18.66 4.97 8.98
N GLU A 239 17.86 5.60 8.14
CA GLU A 239 17.36 6.96 8.33
C GLU A 239 16.40 7.15 9.52
N ARG A 240 15.96 6.07 10.17
CA ARG A 240 15.08 6.06 11.33
C ARG A 240 15.83 5.91 12.66
N PHE A 241 17.11 5.54 12.60
CA PHE A 241 17.93 5.38 13.80
C PHE A 241 18.50 6.71 14.25
N PRO A 242 18.39 7.04 15.55
CA PRO A 242 19.02 8.25 16.10
C PRO A 242 20.55 8.16 16.12
N ASP A 243 21.11 6.94 16.14
CA ASP A 243 22.53 6.66 16.21
C ASP A 243 22.96 5.59 15.19
N GLU A 244 24.07 5.82 14.50
CA GLU A 244 24.66 4.90 13.51
C GLU A 244 25.15 3.60 14.16
N ASP A 245 25.61 3.65 15.42
CA ASP A 245 26.08 2.47 16.15
C ASP A 245 24.94 1.50 16.45
N GLU A 246 23.72 2.01 16.73
CA GLU A 246 22.54 1.18 16.91
C GLU A 246 22.11 0.50 15.60
N TYR A 247 22.14 1.23 14.49
CA TYR A 247 21.88 0.66 13.17
C TYR A 247 22.85 -0.46 12.85
N THR A 248 24.16 -0.26 13.10
CA THR A 248 25.22 -1.23 12.77
C THR A 248 25.02 -2.57 13.49
N LYS A 249 24.43 -2.58 14.68
CA LYS A 249 24.15 -3.80 15.45
C LYS A 249 23.06 -4.69 14.79
N VAL A 250 22.18 -4.11 14.01
CA VAL A 250 21.03 -4.80 13.40
C VAL A 250 21.11 -4.87 11.87
N ALA A 251 22.05 -4.15 11.25
CA ALA A 251 22.23 -4.16 9.79
C ALA A 251 22.57 -5.58 9.31
N GLY A 252 21.81 -6.08 8.31
CA GLY A 252 22.06 -7.38 7.67
C GLY A 252 21.76 -8.61 8.54
N ILE A 253 21.08 -8.46 9.71
CA ILE A 253 20.70 -9.60 10.57
C ILE A 253 19.78 -10.57 9.80
N TYR A 254 18.83 -10.05 9.03
CA TYR A 254 17.96 -10.87 8.20
C TYR A 254 18.32 -10.70 6.73
N LYS A 255 18.77 -11.81 6.15
CA LYS A 255 19.09 -11.89 4.73
C LYS A 255 18.51 -13.17 4.18
N MET A 256 17.68 -13.04 3.16
CA MET A 256 17.08 -14.17 2.47
C MET A 256 17.87 -14.49 1.20
N THR A 257 18.17 -15.75 0.99
CA THR A 257 18.78 -16.32 -0.22
C THR A 257 17.86 -17.38 -0.84
N ALA A 258 18.17 -17.86 -2.05
CA ALA A 258 17.42 -18.96 -2.65
C ALA A 258 17.53 -20.27 -1.85
N ASP A 259 18.65 -20.49 -1.16
CA ASP A 259 18.86 -21.70 -0.35
C ASP A 259 17.93 -21.76 0.86
N ASP A 260 17.63 -20.61 1.46
CA ASP A 260 16.69 -20.51 2.58
C ASP A 260 15.27 -20.95 2.18
N LEU A 261 14.91 -20.84 0.90
CA LEU A 261 13.60 -21.21 0.36
C LEU A 261 13.44 -22.71 0.09
N ALA A 262 14.49 -23.50 0.27
CA ALA A 262 14.43 -24.97 0.05
C ALA A 262 13.43 -25.68 0.98
N VAL A 263 13.14 -25.09 2.15
CA VAL A 263 12.18 -25.63 3.12
C VAL A 263 10.78 -25.02 2.99
N ALA A 264 10.59 -24.07 2.10
CA ALA A 264 9.35 -23.34 1.95
C ALA A 264 8.27 -24.20 1.27
N LYS A 265 6.99 -23.93 1.61
CA LYS A 265 5.85 -24.50 0.87
C LYS A 265 5.91 -24.07 -0.60
N ALA A 266 5.50 -24.94 -1.51
CA ALA A 266 5.52 -24.65 -2.95
C ALA A 266 4.73 -23.38 -3.34
N GLY A 267 3.62 -23.09 -2.64
CA GLY A 267 2.79 -21.90 -2.85
C GLY A 267 3.21 -20.67 -2.06
N MET A 268 4.22 -20.75 -1.19
CA MET A 268 4.66 -19.61 -0.38
C MET A 268 5.19 -18.49 -1.28
N ILE A 269 4.88 -17.24 -0.92
CA ILE A 269 5.35 -16.04 -1.64
C ILE A 269 6.22 -15.15 -0.76
N VAL A 270 7.22 -14.53 -1.40
CA VAL A 270 8.07 -13.51 -0.80
C VAL A 270 7.68 -12.15 -1.34
N MET A 271 7.33 -11.24 -0.44
CA MET A 271 6.92 -9.87 -0.71
C MET A 271 7.90 -8.87 -0.09
N HIS A 272 7.95 -7.67 -0.66
CA HIS A 272 8.77 -6.56 -0.16
C HIS A 272 8.25 -5.22 -0.69
N PRO A 273 8.04 -4.19 0.15
CA PRO A 273 7.50 -2.90 -0.31
C PRO A 273 8.47 -2.10 -1.18
N LEU A 274 9.72 -2.55 -1.30
CA LEU A 274 10.82 -1.90 -2.02
C LEU A 274 11.11 -0.45 -1.54
N PRO A 275 12.33 0.08 -1.71
CA PRO A 275 13.49 -0.59 -2.31
C PRO A 275 14.09 -1.63 -1.36
N ARG A 276 14.55 -2.75 -1.89
CA ARG A 276 15.44 -3.66 -1.16
C ARG A 276 16.89 -3.15 -1.27
N VAL A 277 17.70 -3.50 -0.29
CA VAL A 277 19.15 -3.21 -0.27
C VAL A 277 19.92 -4.51 -0.23
N ASP A 278 19.97 -5.19 0.91
CA ASP A 278 20.73 -6.41 1.14
C ASP A 278 19.91 -7.53 1.81
N GLU A 279 18.71 -7.24 2.27
CA GLU A 279 17.82 -8.17 2.98
C GLU A 279 17.25 -9.28 2.09
N ILE A 280 17.16 -9.06 0.77
CA ILE A 280 16.83 -10.10 -0.22
C ILE A 280 17.95 -10.19 -1.24
N HIS A 281 18.66 -11.32 -1.23
CA HIS A 281 19.73 -11.58 -2.19
C HIS A 281 19.16 -11.76 -3.61
N PRO A 282 19.84 -11.29 -4.67
CA PRO A 282 19.37 -11.44 -6.06
C PRO A 282 19.09 -12.88 -6.51
N SER A 283 19.66 -13.90 -5.85
CA SER A 283 19.35 -15.31 -6.13
C SER A 283 17.87 -15.66 -5.94
N VAL A 284 17.15 -14.89 -5.11
CA VAL A 284 15.71 -15.10 -4.88
C VAL A 284 14.89 -14.68 -6.10
N ASP A 285 15.36 -13.73 -6.92
CA ASP A 285 14.60 -13.14 -8.04
C ASP A 285 14.13 -14.16 -9.07
N SER A 286 14.92 -15.22 -9.29
CA SER A 286 14.61 -16.30 -10.25
C SER A 286 13.80 -17.43 -9.65
N THR A 287 13.47 -17.39 -8.36
CA THR A 287 12.68 -18.44 -7.70
C THR A 287 11.18 -18.22 -7.96
N GLN A 288 10.42 -19.31 -7.88
CA GLN A 288 8.95 -19.25 -7.96
C GLN A 288 8.30 -18.45 -6.83
N HIS A 289 9.01 -18.19 -5.76
CA HIS A 289 8.52 -17.51 -4.55
C HIS A 289 8.54 -15.98 -4.67
N ALA A 290 9.43 -15.41 -5.50
CA ALA A 290 9.59 -13.97 -5.64
C ALA A 290 8.33 -13.32 -6.21
N ARG A 291 7.70 -12.40 -5.43
CA ARG A 291 6.51 -11.65 -5.87
C ARG A 291 6.67 -10.14 -5.74
N TYR A 292 7.75 -9.64 -5.18
CA TYR A 292 7.92 -8.20 -4.88
C TYR A 292 7.94 -7.29 -6.12
N PHE A 293 8.35 -7.77 -7.29
CA PHE A 293 8.22 -6.99 -8.53
C PHE A 293 6.79 -7.02 -9.07
N GLN A 294 6.12 -8.18 -8.99
CA GLN A 294 4.70 -8.28 -9.30
C GLN A 294 3.87 -7.44 -8.33
N GLN A 295 4.18 -7.47 -7.03
CA GLN A 295 3.59 -6.61 -6.01
C GLN A 295 3.72 -5.13 -6.38
N ALA A 296 4.89 -4.70 -6.83
CA ALA A 296 5.09 -3.32 -7.27
C ALA A 296 4.22 -2.95 -8.48
N PHE A 297 4.09 -3.87 -9.46
CA PHE A 297 3.20 -3.70 -10.60
C PHE A 297 1.73 -3.68 -10.20
N ASN A 298 1.33 -4.55 -9.28
CA ASN A 298 -0.03 -4.64 -8.73
C ASN A 298 -0.51 -3.31 -8.12
N GLY A 299 0.42 -2.42 -7.81
CA GLY A 299 0.10 -1.04 -7.48
C GLY A 299 -0.64 -0.28 -8.59
N VAL A 300 -0.50 -0.65 -9.87
CA VAL A 300 -1.20 0.03 -10.96
C VAL A 300 -2.69 -0.33 -10.96
N PRO A 301 -3.10 -1.61 -11.14
CA PRO A 301 -4.53 -1.97 -11.16
C PRO A 301 -5.22 -1.64 -9.84
N THR A 302 -4.56 -1.82 -8.69
CA THR A 302 -5.14 -1.46 -7.38
C THR A 302 -5.42 0.05 -7.29
N ARG A 303 -4.49 0.90 -7.74
CA ARG A 303 -4.69 2.36 -7.75
C ARG A 303 -5.73 2.80 -8.78
N MET A 304 -5.86 2.09 -9.90
CA MET A 304 -6.96 2.31 -10.85
C MET A 304 -8.32 2.08 -10.17
N ALA A 305 -8.47 0.96 -9.46
CA ALA A 305 -9.69 0.65 -8.72
C ALA A 305 -9.99 1.68 -7.62
N LEU A 306 -8.95 2.12 -6.88
CA LEU A 306 -9.09 3.15 -5.85
C LEU A 306 -9.49 4.52 -6.42
N LEU A 307 -8.92 4.93 -7.56
CA LEU A 307 -9.28 6.17 -8.24
C LEU A 307 -10.75 6.13 -8.70
N CYS A 308 -11.18 5.02 -9.32
CA CYS A 308 -12.57 4.84 -9.73
C CYS A 308 -13.52 4.90 -8.52
N ARG A 309 -13.23 4.14 -7.43
CA ARG A 309 -14.03 4.15 -6.21
C ARG A 309 -14.15 5.56 -5.63
N SER A 310 -13.03 6.24 -5.44
CA SER A 310 -13.03 7.58 -4.81
C SER A 310 -13.77 8.63 -5.64
N LEU A 311 -13.82 8.47 -6.96
CA LEU A 311 -14.60 9.32 -7.86
C LEU A 311 -16.06 8.85 -8.04
N GLY A 312 -16.49 7.76 -7.38
CA GLY A 312 -17.83 7.19 -7.53
C GLY A 312 -18.08 6.59 -8.92
N ILE A 313 -17.03 6.12 -9.60
CA ILE A 313 -17.11 5.53 -10.93
C ILE A 313 -17.03 4.00 -10.83
N GLU A 314 -18.09 3.35 -11.31
CA GLU A 314 -18.17 1.89 -11.32
C GLU A 314 -17.20 1.29 -12.36
N VAL A 315 -16.45 0.26 -11.95
CA VAL A 315 -15.64 -0.55 -12.87
C VAL A 315 -16.56 -1.63 -13.45
N PRO A 316 -16.77 -1.67 -14.78
CA PRO A 316 -17.64 -2.66 -15.41
C PRO A 316 -17.21 -4.11 -15.09
N LYS A 317 -18.17 -5.05 -15.12
CA LYS A 317 -17.88 -6.48 -14.94
C LYS A 317 -16.96 -7.00 -16.05
N GLU A 318 -17.16 -6.55 -17.26
CA GLU A 318 -16.32 -6.81 -18.42
C GLU A 318 -15.73 -5.48 -18.90
N VAL A 319 -14.40 -5.39 -18.89
CA VAL A 319 -13.68 -4.18 -19.27
C VAL A 319 -13.15 -4.36 -20.68
N GLY A 320 -13.58 -3.48 -21.61
CA GLY A 320 -13.12 -3.47 -23.00
C GLY A 320 -14.10 -4.00 -24.04
N GLU A 321 -15.39 -4.14 -23.67
CA GLU A 321 -16.48 -4.28 -24.63
C GLU A 321 -17.06 -2.94 -25.07
#